data_63c0c6611f5e9e3509f56ba30ac7cd11
#
_entry.id   63c0c6611f5e9e3509f56ba30ac7cd11
#
_cell.length_a   1.000
_cell.length_b   1.000
_cell.length_c   1.000
_cell.angle_alpha   90.00
_cell.angle_beta   90.00
_cell.angle_gamma   90.00
#
_symmetry.space_group_name_H-M   'P 1'
#
loop_
_entity.id
_entity.type
_entity.pdbx_description
1 polymer ?
#
loop_
_entity_poly.entity_id
_entity_poly.type
_entity_poly.pdbx_seq_one_letter_code
_entity_poly.pdbx_strand_id
1 'polypeptide(L)'
;MNIKILKSIFVLSLGFGVANAGEYFIGLEGGLNHAKIKEEGISIISKNNTIISPKFGYAFTPEHRTYIAYEYANKTKRSHDYTIEFDGTPIGTATEKYEFASHRFLLGYEYAPLIAKDTRAVAGAFAGYSLGRLDVGNSIIGDVSPAIPSVLDGFSYGAKLGLSYEIGNWSIEFGGKIMHTIYKDRNINISFNHGGQRYTIKSEPLKIKQLDTGAYLGVNYKF
;
A
#
# COMPACT_ATOMS: atom_id res chain seq x y z
N MET A 1 -0.55 -19.53 -4.07
CA MET A 1 0.69 -18.92 -4.62
C MET A 1 1.74 -20.02 -4.77
N ASN A 2 2.28 -20.19 -5.95
CA ASN A 2 3.14 -21.34 -6.26
C ASN A 2 4.53 -21.14 -5.60
N ILE A 3 4.88 -22.01 -4.66
CA ILE A 3 6.16 -22.01 -3.88
C ILE A 3 7.41 -21.95 -4.79
N LYS A 4 7.28 -22.43 -6.04
CA LYS A 4 8.36 -22.40 -7.04
C LYS A 4 8.75 -20.98 -7.46
N ILE A 5 7.77 -20.03 -7.53
CA ILE A 5 8.04 -18.63 -7.90
C ILE A 5 8.76 -17.90 -6.76
N LEU A 6 8.40 -18.18 -5.51
CA LEU A 6 9.05 -17.58 -4.35
C LEU A 6 10.51 -18.02 -4.22
N LYS A 7 10.82 -19.31 -4.50
CA LYS A 7 12.19 -19.84 -4.52
C LYS A 7 13.03 -19.21 -5.64
N SER A 8 12.46 -18.97 -6.82
CA SER A 8 13.19 -18.36 -7.95
C SER A 8 13.55 -16.89 -7.68
N ILE A 9 12.68 -16.13 -7.02
CA ILE A 9 12.95 -14.73 -6.63
C ILE A 9 14.04 -14.69 -5.56
N PHE A 10 14.03 -15.60 -4.60
CA PHE A 10 15.02 -15.67 -3.53
C PHE A 10 16.42 -16.08 -4.04
N VAL A 11 16.48 -16.97 -5.04
CA VAL A 11 17.75 -17.40 -5.68
C VAL A 11 18.34 -16.30 -6.57
N LEU A 12 17.50 -15.50 -7.26
CA LEU A 12 18.00 -14.37 -8.04
C LEU A 12 18.64 -13.27 -7.16
N SER A 13 18.11 -13.04 -5.95
CA SER A 13 18.66 -12.04 -5.03
C SER A 13 19.97 -12.46 -4.37
N LEU A 14 20.25 -13.76 -4.25
CA LEU A 14 21.49 -14.29 -3.69
C LEU A 14 22.62 -14.43 -4.72
N GLY A 15 22.31 -14.47 -6.02
CA GLY A 15 23.29 -14.67 -7.10
C GLY A 15 24.12 -13.44 -7.49
N PHE A 16 23.75 -12.24 -7.03
CA PHE A 16 24.47 -10.99 -7.34
C PHE A 16 25.56 -10.61 -6.31
N GLY A 17 25.80 -11.43 -5.30
CA GLY A 17 26.57 -11.07 -4.10
C GLY A 17 28.05 -11.45 -4.06
N VAL A 18 28.74 -11.78 -5.15
CA VAL A 18 30.08 -12.39 -5.01
C VAL A 18 31.20 -11.72 -5.80
N ALA A 19 31.13 -10.45 -6.18
CA ALA A 19 32.25 -9.87 -6.91
C ALA A 19 32.64 -8.41 -6.60
N ASN A 20 32.00 -7.69 -5.69
CA ASN A 20 32.45 -6.33 -5.31
C ASN A 20 32.17 -6.07 -3.83
N ALA A 21 33.03 -5.25 -3.21
CA ALA A 21 32.94 -4.80 -1.82
C ALA A 21 31.74 -3.85 -1.60
N GLY A 22 30.52 -4.35 -1.79
CA GLY A 22 29.29 -3.64 -1.49
C GLY A 22 28.93 -3.77 -0.02
N GLU A 23 28.06 -2.90 0.46
CA GLU A 23 27.64 -2.81 1.85
C GLU A 23 26.17 -3.21 2.02
N TYR A 24 25.89 -4.00 3.03
CA TYR A 24 24.51 -4.23 3.44
C TYR A 24 23.99 -3.05 4.26
N PHE A 25 22.69 -2.83 4.20
CA PHE A 25 22.05 -1.84 5.06
C PHE A 25 20.68 -2.32 5.53
N ILE A 26 20.31 -1.82 6.70
CA ILE A 26 18.95 -1.90 7.21
C ILE A 26 18.38 -0.49 7.28
N GLY A 27 17.09 -0.35 7.14
CA GLY A 27 16.44 0.95 7.22
C GLY A 27 15.02 0.87 7.74
N LEU A 28 14.56 2.00 8.21
CA LEU A 28 13.17 2.23 8.60
C LEU A 28 12.71 3.52 7.96
N GLU A 29 11.61 3.47 7.23
CA GLU A 29 10.97 4.61 6.60
C GLU A 29 9.57 4.79 7.18
N GLY A 30 9.24 6.02 7.55
CA GLY A 30 7.90 6.45 7.96
C GLY A 30 7.41 7.55 7.04
N GLY A 31 6.10 7.67 6.83
CA GLY A 31 5.58 8.69 5.93
C GLY A 31 4.12 9.04 6.13
N LEU A 32 3.75 10.13 5.50
CA LEU A 32 2.38 10.61 5.38
C LEU A 32 1.97 10.53 3.91
N ASN A 33 0.97 9.69 3.63
CA ASN A 33 0.44 9.52 2.29
C ASN A 33 -0.98 10.06 2.18
N HIS A 34 -1.33 10.55 1.00
CA HIS A 34 -2.69 10.72 0.56
C HIS A 34 -3.08 9.51 -0.29
N ALA A 35 -3.94 8.65 0.27
CA ALA A 35 -4.43 7.45 -0.40
C ALA A 35 -5.76 7.75 -1.11
N LYS A 36 -5.78 7.52 -2.44
CA LYS A 36 -6.99 7.61 -3.26
C LYS A 36 -7.34 6.24 -3.81
N ILE A 37 -8.43 5.67 -3.32
CA ILE A 37 -8.94 4.36 -3.72
C ILE A 37 -10.13 4.56 -4.64
N LYS A 38 -10.09 3.93 -5.79
CA LYS A 38 -11.14 4.00 -6.81
C LYS A 38 -11.68 2.61 -7.10
N GLU A 39 -12.99 2.54 -7.30
CA GLU A 39 -13.71 1.42 -7.86
C GLU A 39 -14.33 1.85 -9.18
N GLU A 40 -14.00 1.16 -10.28
CA GLU A 40 -14.46 1.48 -11.65
C GLU A 40 -14.32 2.96 -12.06
N GLY A 41 -13.30 3.64 -11.49
CA GLY A 41 -13.04 5.06 -11.75
C GLY A 41 -13.65 6.03 -10.73
N ILE A 42 -14.61 5.59 -9.92
CA ILE A 42 -15.26 6.38 -8.87
C ILE A 42 -14.40 6.33 -7.60
N SER A 43 -14.14 7.49 -6.97
CA SER A 43 -13.35 7.56 -5.74
C SER A 43 -14.19 7.16 -4.53
N ILE A 44 -13.92 5.98 -3.96
CA ILE A 44 -14.58 5.49 -2.74
C ILE A 44 -13.91 5.99 -1.47
N ILE A 45 -12.57 6.13 -1.47
CA ILE A 45 -11.80 6.70 -0.35
C ILE A 45 -10.78 7.70 -0.92
N SER A 46 -10.67 8.87 -0.29
CA SER A 46 -9.63 9.87 -0.57
C SER A 46 -9.25 10.52 0.76
N LYS A 47 -8.19 10.03 1.41
CA LYS A 47 -7.78 10.46 2.76
C LYS A 47 -6.29 10.25 3.00
N ASN A 48 -5.79 11.01 3.97
CA ASN A 48 -4.43 10.85 4.45
C ASN A 48 -4.32 9.62 5.36
N ASN A 49 -3.19 8.92 5.26
CA ASN A 49 -2.79 7.84 6.14
C ASN A 49 -1.30 7.90 6.45
N THR A 50 -0.88 7.15 7.43
CA THR A 50 0.54 6.95 7.77
C THR A 50 1.02 5.64 7.23
N ILE A 51 2.31 5.61 6.86
CA ILE A 51 3.02 4.38 6.49
C ILE A 51 4.19 4.15 7.42
N ILE A 52 4.55 2.88 7.58
CA ILE A 52 5.81 2.44 8.17
C ILE A 52 6.38 1.33 7.30
N SER A 53 7.69 1.40 7.03
CA SER A 53 8.34 0.51 6.07
C SER A 53 9.76 0.15 6.53
N PRO A 54 9.96 -0.95 7.28
CA PRO A 54 11.27 -1.55 7.44
C PRO A 54 11.79 -2.05 6.11
N LYS A 55 13.10 -1.86 5.87
CA LYS A 55 13.79 -2.29 4.65
C LYS A 55 15.14 -2.91 4.96
N PHE A 56 15.53 -3.86 4.12
CA PHE A 56 16.86 -4.47 4.10
C PHE A 56 17.38 -4.42 2.68
N GLY A 57 18.65 -4.01 2.50
CA GLY A 57 19.19 -3.82 1.17
C GLY A 57 20.70 -4.04 1.07
N TYR A 58 21.16 -3.90 -0.16
CA TYR A 58 22.55 -4.02 -0.54
C TYR A 58 22.93 -2.89 -1.49
N ALA A 59 24.00 -2.17 -1.16
CA ALA A 59 24.61 -1.13 -1.97
C ALA A 59 25.73 -1.77 -2.79
N PHE A 60 25.57 -1.91 -4.09
CA PHE A 60 26.60 -2.43 -5.00
C PHE A 60 27.75 -1.45 -5.14
N THR A 61 27.44 -0.18 -5.17
CA THR A 61 28.34 0.96 -5.14
C THR A 61 27.76 2.01 -4.18
N PRO A 62 28.51 3.04 -3.82
CA PRO A 62 27.96 4.14 -3.01
C PRO A 62 26.71 4.80 -3.62
N GLU A 63 26.50 4.69 -4.95
CA GLU A 63 25.41 5.33 -5.67
C GLU A 63 24.26 4.38 -6.01
N HIS A 64 24.54 3.08 -6.14
CA HIS A 64 23.56 2.09 -6.62
C HIS A 64 23.21 1.10 -5.53
N ARG A 65 21.95 1.07 -5.12
CA ARG A 65 21.47 0.17 -4.07
C ARG A 65 20.14 -0.48 -4.44
N THR A 66 19.96 -1.70 -3.97
CA THR A 66 18.69 -2.44 -4.05
C THR A 66 18.20 -2.80 -2.67
N TYR A 67 16.90 -2.99 -2.51
CA TYR A 67 16.32 -3.36 -1.23
C TYR A 67 15.04 -4.15 -1.37
N ILE A 68 14.73 -4.92 -0.35
CA ILE A 68 13.40 -5.44 -0.08
C ILE A 68 12.80 -4.63 1.07
N ALA A 69 11.50 -4.36 1.01
CA ALA A 69 10.79 -3.66 2.05
C ALA A 69 9.43 -4.30 2.32
N TYR A 70 9.03 -4.24 3.57
CA TYR A 70 7.66 -4.46 3.97
C TYR A 70 7.05 -3.11 4.33
N GLU A 71 5.93 -2.75 3.73
CA GLU A 71 5.24 -1.50 4.03
C GLU A 71 3.84 -1.78 4.58
N TYR A 72 3.54 -1.19 5.70
CA TYR A 72 2.22 -1.15 6.28
C TYR A 72 1.63 0.26 6.14
N ALA A 73 0.47 0.36 5.48
CA ALA A 73 -0.32 1.57 5.42
C ALA A 73 -1.49 1.46 6.40
N ASN A 74 -1.52 2.41 7.34
CA ASN A 74 -2.52 2.44 8.40
C ASN A 74 -3.94 2.59 7.84
N LYS A 75 -4.91 2.15 8.64
CA LYS A 75 -6.31 2.12 8.28
C LYS A 75 -6.86 3.52 7.99
N THR A 76 -7.46 3.68 6.82
CA THR A 76 -8.27 4.85 6.44
C THR A 76 -9.74 4.51 6.56
N LYS A 77 -10.55 5.49 7.03
CA LYS A 77 -11.99 5.33 7.21
C LYS A 77 -12.74 6.44 6.50
N ARG A 78 -13.84 6.07 5.84
CA ARG A 78 -14.81 7.02 5.27
C ARG A 78 -16.20 6.58 5.62
N SER A 79 -17.04 7.55 6.01
CA SER A 79 -18.48 7.35 6.15
C SER A 79 -19.19 8.26 5.14
N HIS A 80 -20.26 7.78 4.58
CA HIS A 80 -21.14 8.54 3.71
C HIS A 80 -22.59 8.32 4.16
N ASP A 81 -23.27 9.41 4.49
CA ASP A 81 -24.67 9.38 4.89
C ASP A 81 -25.52 9.80 3.70
N TYR A 82 -26.62 9.07 3.47
CA TYR A 82 -27.59 9.42 2.46
C TYR A 82 -29.01 9.21 2.99
N THR A 83 -29.92 10.07 2.56
CA THR A 83 -31.34 9.99 2.92
C THR A 83 -32.02 8.96 2.04
N ILE A 84 -32.74 8.05 2.67
CA ILE A 84 -33.61 7.12 1.96
C ILE A 84 -34.97 7.80 1.79
N GLU A 85 -35.42 7.92 0.54
CA GLU A 85 -36.72 8.50 0.19
C GLU A 85 -37.63 7.42 -0.41
N PHE A 86 -38.92 7.46 -0.04
CA PHE A 86 -39.96 6.68 -0.66
C PHE A 86 -41.05 7.63 -1.14
N ASP A 87 -41.32 7.60 -2.44
CA ASP A 87 -42.29 8.51 -3.10
C ASP A 87 -42.04 10.01 -2.76
N GLY A 88 -40.76 10.43 -2.77
CA GLY A 88 -40.29 11.78 -2.45
C GLY A 88 -40.39 12.16 -0.97
N THR A 89 -40.74 11.22 -0.09
CA THR A 89 -40.81 11.43 1.36
C THR A 89 -39.61 10.78 2.04
N PRO A 90 -38.82 11.51 2.85
CA PRO A 90 -37.72 10.93 3.61
C PRO A 90 -38.22 9.90 4.62
N ILE A 91 -37.80 8.66 4.52
CA ILE A 91 -38.20 7.56 5.43
C ILE A 91 -37.08 7.16 6.40
N GLY A 92 -35.85 7.63 6.17
CA GLY A 92 -34.73 7.32 7.05
C GLY A 92 -33.38 7.74 6.49
N THR A 93 -32.34 7.45 7.25
CA THR A 93 -30.95 7.69 6.86
C THR A 93 -30.21 6.36 6.79
N ALA A 94 -29.42 6.18 5.75
CA ALA A 94 -28.45 5.09 5.67
C ALA A 94 -27.03 5.64 5.72
N THR A 95 -26.14 4.92 6.39
CA THR A 95 -24.71 5.24 6.49
C THR A 95 -23.90 4.11 5.91
N GLU A 96 -23.09 4.41 4.91
CA GLU A 96 -22.05 3.51 4.41
C GLU A 96 -20.71 3.83 5.05
N LYS A 97 -20.03 2.79 5.55
CA LYS A 97 -18.72 2.91 6.17
C LYS A 97 -17.71 2.07 5.40
N TYR A 98 -16.64 2.72 4.94
CA TYR A 98 -15.52 2.08 4.27
C TYR A 98 -14.28 2.19 5.15
N GLU A 99 -13.63 1.06 5.42
CA GLU A 99 -12.33 1.02 6.10
C GLU A 99 -11.34 0.27 5.22
N PHE A 100 -10.16 0.82 5.05
CA PHE A 100 -9.13 0.22 4.20
C PHE A 100 -7.75 0.29 4.86
N ALA A 101 -7.04 -0.84 4.86
CA ALA A 101 -5.64 -0.96 5.26
C ALA A 101 -4.88 -1.80 4.24
N SER A 102 -3.57 -1.64 4.12
CA SER A 102 -2.78 -2.45 3.20
C SER A 102 -1.40 -2.82 3.74
N HIS A 103 -0.95 -4.01 3.33
CA HIS A 103 0.37 -4.57 3.54
C HIS A 103 1.04 -4.76 2.19
N ARG A 104 2.30 -4.38 2.04
CA ARG A 104 3.01 -4.43 0.77
C ARG A 104 4.40 -5.01 0.95
N PHE A 105 4.78 -5.89 0.05
CA PHE A 105 6.12 -6.46 -0.04
C PHE A 105 6.75 -5.92 -1.32
N LEU A 106 7.77 -5.08 -1.18
CA LEU A 106 8.34 -4.30 -2.26
C LEU A 106 9.79 -4.72 -2.50
N LEU A 107 10.17 -4.78 -3.77
CA LEU A 107 11.55 -4.80 -4.24
C LEU A 107 11.83 -3.43 -4.86
N GLY A 108 12.90 -2.78 -4.43
CA GLY A 108 13.26 -1.46 -4.91
C GLY A 108 14.71 -1.37 -5.38
N TYR A 109 14.94 -0.42 -6.26
CA TYR A 109 16.24 0.03 -6.69
C TYR A 109 16.33 1.54 -6.54
N GLU A 110 17.49 2.02 -6.08
CA GLU A 110 17.76 3.43 -5.89
C GLU A 110 19.09 3.81 -6.52
N TYR A 111 19.08 4.95 -7.21
CA TYR A 111 20.26 5.68 -7.65
C TYR A 111 20.43 6.90 -6.74
N ALA A 112 21.59 6.98 -6.06
CA ALA A 112 21.86 7.97 -5.03
C ALA A 112 23.21 8.67 -5.26
N PRO A 113 23.35 9.50 -6.34
CA PRO A 113 24.61 10.21 -6.61
C PRO A 113 24.89 11.25 -5.55
N LEU A 114 26.18 11.44 -5.26
CA LEU A 114 26.65 12.50 -4.37
C LEU A 114 26.49 13.86 -5.06
N ILE A 115 25.79 14.79 -4.42
CA ILE A 115 25.56 16.15 -4.95
C ILE A 115 26.28 17.24 -4.14
N ALA A 116 26.60 16.96 -2.87
CA ALA A 116 27.40 17.80 -2.01
C ALA A 116 28.12 16.92 -0.98
N LYS A 117 29.00 17.51 -0.16
CA LYS A 117 29.63 16.78 0.94
C LYS A 117 28.55 16.12 1.81
N ASP A 118 28.65 14.78 1.98
CA ASP A 118 27.73 13.98 2.80
C ASP A 118 26.24 14.02 2.37
N THR A 119 25.93 14.61 1.20
CA THR A 119 24.55 14.74 0.71
C THR A 119 24.39 14.07 -0.66
N ARG A 120 23.41 13.19 -0.77
CA ARG A 120 23.05 12.48 -2.00
C ARG A 120 21.64 12.87 -2.47
N ALA A 121 21.47 13.03 -3.77
CA ALA A 121 20.13 12.97 -4.36
C ALA A 121 19.71 11.49 -4.43
N VAL A 122 18.46 11.22 -4.17
CA VAL A 122 17.90 9.86 -4.25
C VAL A 122 16.80 9.81 -5.28
N ALA A 123 16.94 8.93 -6.26
CA ALA A 123 15.90 8.59 -7.22
C ALA A 123 15.69 7.07 -7.18
N GLY A 124 14.48 6.62 -6.89
CA GLY A 124 14.20 5.21 -6.75
C GLY A 124 12.94 4.78 -7.47
N ALA A 125 12.94 3.52 -7.90
CA ALA A 125 11.75 2.82 -8.40
C ALA A 125 11.55 1.53 -7.61
N PHE A 126 10.31 1.13 -7.43
CA PHE A 126 9.99 -0.10 -6.72
C PHE A 126 8.74 -0.75 -7.28
N ALA A 127 8.65 -2.06 -7.09
CA ALA A 127 7.49 -2.83 -7.45
C ALA A 127 7.32 -4.00 -6.47
N GLY A 128 6.10 -4.53 -6.37
CA GLY A 128 5.88 -5.66 -5.48
C GLY A 128 4.42 -6.10 -5.36
N TYR A 129 4.19 -6.91 -4.35
CA TYR A 129 2.90 -7.52 -4.07
C TYR A 129 2.20 -6.81 -2.91
N SER A 130 0.89 -6.58 -3.06
CA SER A 130 0.06 -5.89 -2.08
C SER A 130 -1.10 -6.75 -1.64
N LEU A 131 -1.38 -6.70 -0.34
CA LEU A 131 -2.57 -7.23 0.29
C LEU A 131 -3.35 -6.06 0.87
N GLY A 132 -4.53 -5.77 0.32
CA GLY A 132 -5.47 -4.79 0.86
C GLY A 132 -6.58 -5.50 1.65
N ARG A 133 -7.03 -4.87 2.71
CA ARG A 133 -8.25 -5.26 3.42
C ARG A 133 -9.25 -4.12 3.34
N LEU A 134 -10.36 -4.37 2.65
CA LEU A 134 -11.49 -3.46 2.54
C LEU A 134 -12.64 -4.01 3.39
N ASP A 135 -13.05 -3.27 4.41
CA ASP A 135 -14.20 -3.57 5.23
C ASP A 135 -15.32 -2.60 4.83
N VAL A 136 -16.46 -3.13 4.35
CA VAL A 136 -17.64 -2.34 3.95
C VAL A 136 -18.77 -2.65 4.92
N GLY A 137 -19.21 -1.67 5.66
CA GLY A 137 -20.35 -1.77 6.59
C GLY A 137 -21.47 -0.82 6.20
N ASN A 138 -22.70 -1.27 6.34
CA ASN A 138 -23.89 -0.47 6.09
C ASN A 138 -24.75 -0.42 7.36
N SER A 139 -25.31 0.75 7.67
CA SER A 139 -26.34 0.94 8.68
C SER A 139 -27.56 1.56 8.01
N ILE A 140 -28.68 0.88 8.04
CA ILE A 140 -29.95 1.34 7.45
C ILE A 140 -30.99 1.40 8.56
N ILE A 141 -31.55 2.59 8.83
CA ILE A 141 -32.67 2.82 9.78
C ILE A 141 -32.42 2.16 11.16
N GLY A 142 -31.17 2.32 11.68
CA GLY A 142 -30.81 1.79 12.99
C GLY A 142 -30.32 0.33 13.02
N ASP A 143 -30.54 -0.45 11.96
CA ASP A 143 -29.99 -1.79 11.82
C ASP A 143 -28.57 -1.72 11.28
N VAL A 144 -27.61 -2.23 12.06
CA VAL A 144 -26.20 -2.29 11.68
C VAL A 144 -25.92 -3.65 11.05
N SER A 145 -25.68 -3.68 9.75
CA SER A 145 -25.16 -4.88 9.11
C SER A 145 -23.67 -5.04 9.44
N PRO A 146 -23.20 -6.25 9.80
CA PRO A 146 -21.79 -6.48 10.05
C PRO A 146 -20.97 -6.16 8.80
N ALA A 147 -19.82 -5.51 9.01
CA ALA A 147 -18.90 -5.22 7.92
C ALA A 147 -18.44 -6.52 7.24
N ILE A 148 -18.49 -6.55 5.91
CA ILE A 148 -18.02 -7.68 5.12
C ILE A 148 -16.53 -7.44 4.80
N PRO A 149 -15.61 -8.20 5.42
CA PRO A 149 -14.18 -8.05 5.14
C PRO A 149 -13.85 -8.66 3.77
N SER A 150 -13.24 -7.87 2.91
CA SER A 150 -12.72 -8.32 1.63
C SER A 150 -11.21 -8.19 1.60
N VAL A 151 -10.51 -9.32 1.43
CA VAL A 151 -9.06 -9.34 1.23
C VAL A 151 -8.78 -9.22 -0.26
N LEU A 152 -8.08 -8.16 -0.64
CA LEU A 152 -7.70 -7.84 -2.01
C LEU A 152 -6.21 -8.15 -2.17
N ASP A 153 -5.83 -8.87 -3.21
CA ASP A 153 -4.46 -9.07 -3.61
C ASP A 153 -4.17 -8.33 -4.91
N GLY A 154 -2.97 -7.76 -5.02
CA GLY A 154 -2.65 -6.92 -6.16
C GLY A 154 -1.15 -6.72 -6.37
N PHE A 155 -0.86 -5.95 -7.40
CA PHE A 155 0.48 -5.53 -7.77
C PHE A 155 0.65 -4.03 -7.55
N SER A 156 1.74 -3.65 -6.89
CA SER A 156 2.12 -2.25 -6.66
C SER A 156 3.38 -1.91 -7.39
N TYR A 157 3.46 -0.68 -7.89
CA TYR A 157 4.67 -0.10 -8.45
C TYR A 157 4.69 1.41 -8.20
N GLY A 158 5.89 1.97 -8.17
CA GLY A 158 6.01 3.38 -7.87
C GLY A 158 7.44 3.90 -7.99
N ALA A 159 7.58 5.17 -7.65
CA ALA A 159 8.85 5.87 -7.65
C ALA A 159 8.96 6.78 -6.42
N LYS A 160 10.19 7.12 -6.05
CA LYS A 160 10.49 8.10 -5.02
C LYS A 160 11.64 9.01 -5.45
N LEU A 161 11.59 10.22 -4.96
CA LEU A 161 12.64 11.23 -5.12
C LEU A 161 12.91 11.87 -3.76
N GLY A 162 14.18 12.12 -3.45
CA GLY A 162 14.52 12.68 -2.16
C GLY A 162 15.98 13.11 -2.06
N LEU A 163 16.37 13.41 -0.83
CA LEU A 163 17.72 13.70 -0.41
C LEU A 163 18.09 12.79 0.75
N SER A 164 19.34 12.38 0.80
CA SER A 164 19.91 11.60 1.88
C SER A 164 21.15 12.29 2.42
N TYR A 165 21.24 12.45 3.73
CA TYR A 165 22.41 12.99 4.41
C TYR A 165 23.13 11.87 5.18
N GLU A 166 24.44 11.71 4.94
CA GLU A 166 25.26 10.64 5.51
C GLU A 166 26.00 11.11 6.77
N ILE A 167 25.95 10.33 7.84
CA ILE A 167 26.62 10.58 9.14
C ILE A 167 27.34 9.27 9.54
N GLY A 168 28.58 9.10 9.11
CA GLY A 168 29.28 7.82 9.30
C GLY A 168 28.52 6.68 8.61
N ASN A 169 28.17 5.65 9.38
CA ASN A 169 27.40 4.50 8.86
C ASN A 169 25.89 4.76 8.80
N TRP A 170 25.40 5.88 9.30
CA TRP A 170 24.00 6.27 9.26
C TRP A 170 23.70 7.16 8.07
N SER A 171 22.47 7.08 7.57
CA SER A 171 21.93 8.10 6.68
C SER A 171 20.50 8.43 7.04
N ILE A 172 20.17 9.72 6.93
CA ILE A 172 18.81 10.23 7.07
C ILE A 172 18.33 10.61 5.68
N GLU A 173 17.20 10.09 5.27
CA GLU A 173 16.62 10.27 3.94
C GLU A 173 15.24 10.91 4.06
N PHE A 174 14.92 11.91 3.23
CA PHE A 174 13.59 12.48 3.15
C PHE A 174 13.22 12.79 1.70
N GLY A 175 11.93 12.73 1.39
CA GLY A 175 11.51 12.95 0.01
C GLY A 175 10.02 12.75 -0.22
N GLY A 176 9.67 12.67 -1.50
CA GLY A 176 8.35 12.37 -2.01
C GLY A 176 8.28 10.97 -2.63
N LYS A 177 7.11 10.36 -2.54
CA LYS A 177 6.83 9.02 -3.05
C LYS A 177 5.47 8.99 -3.73
N ILE A 178 5.41 8.30 -4.86
CA ILE A 178 4.18 7.99 -5.56
C ILE A 178 4.11 6.48 -5.81
N MET A 179 2.94 5.88 -5.55
CA MET A 179 2.73 4.46 -5.75
C MET A 179 1.33 4.20 -6.30
N HIS A 180 1.27 3.32 -7.28
CA HIS A 180 0.03 2.82 -7.86
C HIS A 180 -0.11 1.34 -7.55
N THR A 181 -1.28 0.94 -7.05
CA THR A 181 -1.63 -0.46 -6.79
C THR A 181 -2.86 -0.83 -7.61
N ILE A 182 -2.77 -1.95 -8.31
CA ILE A 182 -3.87 -2.56 -9.06
C ILE A 182 -4.21 -3.86 -8.36
N TYR A 183 -5.41 -3.93 -7.79
CA TYR A 183 -5.90 -5.15 -7.16
C TYR A 183 -6.57 -6.04 -8.21
N LYS A 184 -6.48 -7.36 -8.00
CA LYS A 184 -7.17 -8.34 -8.85
C LYS A 184 -8.67 -8.23 -8.65
N ASP A 185 -9.39 -8.37 -9.74
CA ASP A 185 -10.85 -8.40 -9.74
C ASP A 185 -11.35 -9.54 -8.83
N ARG A 186 -12.26 -9.21 -7.92
CA ARG A 186 -12.88 -10.18 -7.01
C ARG A 186 -14.38 -10.02 -6.98
N ASN A 187 -15.07 -11.16 -7.09
CA ASN A 187 -16.50 -11.23 -6.83
C ASN A 187 -16.74 -11.23 -5.32
N ILE A 188 -17.61 -10.36 -4.84
CA ILE A 188 -18.10 -10.36 -3.47
C ILE A 188 -19.45 -11.07 -3.44
N ASN A 189 -19.56 -12.08 -2.59
CA ASN A 189 -20.83 -12.73 -2.33
C ASN A 189 -21.47 -12.07 -1.09
N ILE A 190 -22.53 -11.32 -1.30
CA ILE A 190 -23.30 -10.71 -0.20
C ILE A 190 -24.39 -11.69 0.20
N SER A 191 -24.33 -12.19 1.45
CA SER A 191 -25.36 -13.07 1.97
C SER A 191 -26.14 -12.35 3.05
N PHE A 192 -27.45 -12.38 2.96
CA PHE A 192 -28.36 -11.84 3.97
C PHE A 192 -29.48 -12.84 4.27
N ASN A 193 -30.01 -12.77 5.48
CA ASN A 193 -31.13 -13.61 5.90
C ASN A 193 -32.42 -12.78 5.85
N HIS A 194 -33.42 -13.31 5.16
CA HIS A 194 -34.76 -12.70 5.11
C HIS A 194 -35.80 -13.80 5.24
N GLY A 195 -36.74 -13.67 6.19
CA GLY A 195 -37.81 -14.66 6.41
C GLY A 195 -37.31 -16.06 6.78
N GLY A 196 -36.13 -16.17 7.45
CA GLY A 196 -35.54 -17.45 7.81
C GLY A 196 -34.78 -18.16 6.67
N GLN A 197 -34.72 -17.56 5.47
CA GLN A 197 -33.99 -18.07 4.33
C GLN A 197 -32.75 -17.24 4.08
N ARG A 198 -31.65 -17.91 3.70
CA ARG A 198 -30.39 -17.26 3.33
C ARG A 198 -30.35 -17.00 1.83
N TYR A 199 -30.25 -15.73 1.48
CA TYR A 199 -30.06 -15.26 0.11
C TYR A 199 -28.60 -14.90 -0.11
N THR A 200 -28.05 -15.25 -1.27
CA THR A 200 -26.69 -14.86 -1.67
C THR A 200 -26.74 -14.18 -3.02
N ILE A 201 -26.37 -12.91 -3.03
CA ILE A 201 -26.20 -12.12 -4.25
C ILE A 201 -24.72 -12.12 -4.61
N LYS A 202 -24.41 -12.54 -5.84
CA LYS A 202 -23.07 -12.39 -6.42
C LYS A 202 -22.96 -10.98 -6.99
N SER A 203 -22.01 -10.20 -6.48
CA SER A 203 -21.72 -8.91 -7.09
C SER A 203 -20.94 -9.07 -8.40
N GLU A 204 -20.94 -8.03 -9.22
CA GLU A 204 -19.95 -7.90 -10.28
C GLU A 204 -18.55 -7.85 -9.68
N PRO A 205 -17.49 -8.21 -10.46
CA PRO A 205 -16.12 -8.18 -9.97
C PRO A 205 -15.70 -6.75 -9.60
N LEU A 206 -15.27 -6.55 -8.36
CA LEU A 206 -14.74 -5.26 -7.90
C LEU A 206 -13.39 -4.97 -8.58
N LYS A 207 -13.29 -3.88 -9.32
CA LYS A 207 -12.07 -3.39 -9.97
C LYS A 207 -11.46 -2.23 -9.16
N ILE A 208 -10.66 -2.58 -8.18
CA ILE A 208 -10.10 -1.60 -7.25
C ILE A 208 -8.70 -1.20 -7.67
N LYS A 209 -8.46 0.11 -7.71
CA LYS A 209 -7.14 0.74 -7.92
C LYS A 209 -6.87 1.72 -6.79
N GLN A 210 -5.61 1.79 -6.37
CA GLN A 210 -5.17 2.72 -5.35
C GLN A 210 -4.01 3.54 -5.86
N LEU A 211 -4.05 4.84 -5.62
CA LEU A 211 -2.95 5.77 -5.83
C LEU A 211 -2.58 6.37 -4.48
N ASP A 212 -1.33 6.19 -4.08
CA ASP A 212 -0.74 6.82 -2.91
C ASP A 212 0.27 7.86 -3.36
N THR A 213 0.18 9.06 -2.80
CA THR A 213 1.17 10.14 -2.98
C THR A 213 1.50 10.72 -1.62
N GLY A 214 2.78 10.93 -1.32
CA GLY A 214 3.12 11.42 0.00
C GLY A 214 4.58 11.79 0.19
N ALA A 215 4.89 12.19 1.41
CA ALA A 215 6.24 12.46 1.87
C ALA A 215 6.70 11.35 2.83
N TYR A 216 8.00 11.09 2.83
CA TYR A 216 8.62 10.12 3.71
C TYR A 216 9.88 10.68 4.39
N LEU A 217 10.18 10.11 5.54
CA LEU A 217 11.43 10.25 6.28
C LEU A 217 11.95 8.85 6.59
N GLY A 218 13.22 8.61 6.34
CA GLY A 218 13.87 7.33 6.58
C GLY A 218 15.20 7.46 7.29
N VAL A 219 15.57 6.42 8.01
CA VAL A 219 16.91 6.26 8.59
C VAL A 219 17.45 4.92 8.13
N ASN A 220 18.69 4.91 7.64
CA ASN A 220 19.39 3.68 7.23
C ASN A 220 20.70 3.55 7.99
N TYR A 221 21.12 2.32 8.23
CA TYR A 221 22.40 1.96 8.81
C TYR A 221 23.11 0.96 7.90
N LYS A 222 24.36 1.27 7.51
CA LYS A 222 25.24 0.44 6.69
C LYS A 222 26.20 -0.37 7.59
N PHE A 223 26.52 -1.61 7.23
CA PHE A 223 27.42 -2.50 7.99
C PHE A 223 28.17 -3.45 7.07
#